data_82db195c89ff7dacfc6dd48df8b0b20a
#
_entry.id   82db195c89ff7dacfc6dd48df8b0b20a
#
_cell.length_a   1.000
_cell.length_b   1.000
_cell.length_c   1.000
_cell.angle_alpha   90.00
_cell.angle_beta   90.00
_cell.angle_gamma   90.00
#
_symmetry.space_group_name_H-M   'P 1'
#
loop_
_entity.id
_entity.type
_entity.pdbx_description
1 polymer ?
#
loop_
_entity_poly.entity_id
_entity_poly.type
_entity_poly.pdbx_seq_one_letter_code
_entity_poly.pdbx_strand_id
1 'polypeptide(L)'
;MGASASLSLCVSSEKNNVHYPLPELTPRCVFGVALETLQMHGQMVRGIPIVLKDMVEFLDRNGLHHRGLFRLCGSVARTRQLRQRWDHGERVDLELEGDVPTVASLLKLFLRELPVPIVPEPQRKQLVLRSADVAEMNQSLRENLCHFPDINITVLSYLICFLSRVAAHSQSNHMPVENLATIFGPCIFQ
;
A
#
# COMPACT_ATOMS: atom_id res chain seq x y z
N MET A 1 53.08 -33.24 -63.07
CA MET A 1 51.68 -33.67 -62.94
C MET A 1 51.40 -33.86 -61.46
N GLY A 2 50.87 -32.90 -60.80
CA GLY A 2 50.62 -32.91 -59.37
C GLY A 2 49.25 -32.26 -59.11
N ALA A 3 48.25 -33.05 -58.74
CA ALA A 3 46.97 -32.55 -58.40
C ALA A 3 46.93 -32.21 -56.90
N SER A 4 46.74 -30.92 -56.61
CA SER A 4 46.50 -30.44 -55.24
C SER A 4 45.01 -30.50 -54.93
N ALA A 5 44.64 -31.36 -53.98
CA ALA A 5 43.27 -31.40 -53.44
C ALA A 5 43.17 -30.43 -52.28
N SER A 6 42.39 -29.37 -52.43
CA SER A 6 42.03 -28.46 -51.37
C SER A 6 40.84 -29.00 -50.60
N LEU A 7 41.06 -29.38 -49.35
CA LEU A 7 40.00 -29.73 -48.39
C LEU A 7 39.42 -28.43 -47.81
N SER A 8 38.17 -28.13 -48.19
CA SER A 8 37.41 -27.06 -47.60
C SER A 8 36.69 -27.56 -46.35
N LEU A 9 37.14 -27.16 -45.19
CA LEU A 9 36.46 -27.40 -43.91
C LEU A 9 35.29 -26.43 -43.75
N CYS A 10 34.08 -26.93 -43.94
CA CYS A 10 32.88 -26.23 -43.53
C CYS A 10 32.73 -26.34 -42.01
N VAL A 11 33.05 -25.25 -41.30
CA VAL A 11 32.72 -25.11 -39.90
C VAL A 11 31.26 -24.68 -39.79
N SER A 12 30.37 -25.62 -39.49
CA SER A 12 28.97 -25.31 -39.15
C SER A 12 28.94 -24.70 -37.77
N SER A 13 28.73 -23.36 -37.71
CA SER A 13 28.49 -22.63 -36.47
C SER A 13 27.04 -22.89 -36.03
N GLU A 14 26.82 -23.89 -35.22
CA GLU A 14 25.56 -24.06 -34.47
C GLU A 14 25.48 -22.93 -33.45
N LYS A 15 24.68 -21.90 -33.75
CA LYS A 15 24.24 -20.94 -32.75
C LYS A 15 23.26 -21.65 -31.82
N ASN A 16 23.76 -22.09 -30.69
CA ASN A 16 22.93 -22.49 -29.56
C ASN A 16 22.15 -21.26 -29.11
N ASN A 17 20.93 -21.16 -29.59
CA ASN A 17 19.94 -20.17 -29.13
C ASN A 17 19.46 -20.66 -27.77
N VAL A 18 20.22 -20.33 -26.69
CA VAL A 18 19.77 -20.55 -25.32
C VAL A 18 18.63 -19.55 -25.10
N HIS A 19 17.42 -20.02 -25.27
CA HIS A 19 16.21 -19.30 -24.92
C HIS A 19 16.16 -19.28 -23.40
N TYR A 20 16.68 -18.21 -22.76
CA TYR A 20 16.40 -17.92 -21.36
C TYR A 20 14.90 -17.60 -21.28
N PRO A 21 14.10 -18.41 -20.56
CA PRO A 21 12.71 -18.01 -20.33
C PRO A 21 12.76 -16.66 -19.61
N LEU A 22 12.10 -15.65 -20.19
CA LEU A 22 11.80 -14.42 -19.48
C LEU A 22 11.17 -14.82 -18.15
N PRO A 23 11.60 -14.22 -17.01
CA PRO A 23 10.98 -14.53 -15.74
C PRO A 23 9.47 -14.28 -15.91
N GLU A 24 8.67 -15.33 -15.68
CA GLU A 24 7.22 -15.19 -15.61
C GLU A 24 6.96 -14.04 -14.65
N LEU A 25 6.33 -12.98 -15.16
CA LEU A 25 5.84 -11.87 -14.36
C LEU A 25 4.78 -12.45 -13.43
N THR A 26 5.23 -12.96 -12.28
CA THR A 26 4.30 -13.28 -11.19
C THR A 26 3.46 -12.02 -10.94
N PRO A 27 2.13 -12.14 -10.87
CA PRO A 27 1.27 -11.00 -10.58
C PRO A 27 1.86 -10.26 -9.38
N ARG A 28 2.22 -9.01 -9.57
CA ARG A 28 2.75 -8.18 -8.48
C ARG A 28 1.60 -7.73 -7.61
N CYS A 29 0.92 -8.69 -6.97
CA CYS A 29 -0.13 -8.39 -6.03
C CYS A 29 0.35 -7.34 -5.03
N VAL A 30 -0.50 -6.37 -4.75
CA VAL A 30 -0.22 -5.28 -3.82
C VAL A 30 -1.20 -5.33 -2.65
N PHE A 31 -2.45 -5.70 -2.93
CA PHE A 31 -3.47 -5.90 -1.90
C PHE A 31 -3.34 -7.28 -1.26
N GLY A 32 -3.54 -7.36 0.05
CA GLY A 32 -3.41 -8.62 0.79
C GLY A 32 -1.96 -9.10 0.98
N VAL A 33 -0.99 -8.24 0.76
CA VAL A 33 0.44 -8.55 0.84
C VAL A 33 1.06 -7.86 2.06
N ALA A 34 1.92 -8.58 2.80
CA ALA A 34 2.61 -8.03 3.96
C ALA A 34 3.55 -6.86 3.58
N LEU A 35 3.68 -5.88 4.47
CA LEU A 35 4.51 -4.69 4.23
C LEU A 35 5.96 -5.06 3.91
N GLU A 36 6.52 -6.05 4.60
CA GLU A 36 7.88 -6.56 4.38
C GLU A 36 8.03 -7.17 2.98
N THR A 37 7.01 -7.87 2.51
CA THR A 37 7.01 -8.45 1.15
C THR A 37 6.93 -7.35 0.09
N LEU A 38 6.11 -6.31 0.30
CA LEU A 38 6.07 -5.14 -0.59
C LEU A 38 7.43 -4.44 -0.64
N GLN A 39 8.13 -4.37 0.49
CA GLN A 39 9.48 -3.81 0.55
C GLN A 39 10.49 -4.66 -0.25
N MET A 40 10.47 -5.98 -0.08
CA MET A 40 11.35 -6.89 -0.83
C MET A 40 11.11 -6.82 -2.34
N HIS A 41 9.87 -6.58 -2.77
CA HIS A 41 9.51 -6.46 -4.18
C HIS A 41 9.70 -5.05 -4.76
N GLY A 42 10.30 -4.12 -4.01
CA GLY A 42 10.51 -2.74 -4.47
C GLY A 42 9.22 -1.92 -4.64
N GLN A 43 8.12 -2.32 -3.98
CA GLN A 43 6.82 -1.65 -4.01
C GLN A 43 6.70 -0.55 -2.95
N MET A 44 7.83 0.00 -2.50
CA MET A 44 7.90 1.01 -1.46
C MET A 44 8.68 2.24 -1.92
N VAL A 45 8.27 3.41 -1.47
CA VAL A 45 9.02 4.67 -1.60
C VAL A 45 9.14 5.29 -0.21
N ARG A 46 10.38 5.44 0.28
CA ARG A 46 10.69 5.98 1.62
C ARG A 46 9.95 5.22 2.74
N GLY A 47 9.82 3.90 2.62
CA GLY A 47 9.13 3.06 3.60
C GLY A 47 7.61 3.08 3.51
N ILE A 48 7.02 3.74 2.51
CA ILE A 48 5.57 3.79 2.28
C ILE A 48 5.23 2.96 1.03
N PRO A 49 4.23 2.05 1.08
CA PRO A 49 3.73 1.37 -0.10
C PRO A 49 3.32 2.37 -1.20
N ILE A 50 3.76 2.15 -2.43
CA ILE A 50 3.48 3.06 -3.55
C ILE A 50 1.98 3.27 -3.72
N VAL A 51 1.19 2.18 -3.67
CA VAL A 51 -0.27 2.25 -3.79
C VAL A 51 -0.92 3.08 -2.68
N LEU A 52 -0.43 2.94 -1.43
CA LEU A 52 -0.91 3.73 -0.30
C LEU A 52 -0.58 5.21 -0.49
N LYS A 53 0.66 5.50 -0.92
CA LYS A 53 1.12 6.86 -1.21
C LYS A 53 0.26 7.51 -2.29
N ASP A 54 0.03 6.83 -3.42
CA ASP A 54 -0.75 7.35 -4.54
C ASP A 54 -2.19 7.67 -4.11
N MET A 55 -2.83 6.78 -3.34
CA MET A 55 -4.17 7.01 -2.80
C MET A 55 -4.22 8.19 -1.83
N VAL A 56 -3.26 8.28 -0.91
CA VAL A 56 -3.19 9.37 0.08
C VAL A 56 -2.94 10.70 -0.61
N GLU A 57 -2.00 10.78 -1.56
CA GLU A 57 -1.71 12.01 -2.29
C GLU A 57 -2.89 12.50 -3.14
N PHE A 58 -3.64 11.57 -3.77
CA PHE A 58 -4.86 11.90 -4.47
C PHE A 58 -5.92 12.48 -3.53
N LEU A 59 -6.16 11.82 -2.38
CA LEU A 59 -7.16 12.26 -1.41
C LEU A 59 -6.75 13.58 -0.71
N ASP A 60 -5.46 13.79 -0.50
CA ASP A 60 -4.94 15.05 0.07
C ASP A 60 -5.17 16.25 -0.86
N ARG A 61 -5.06 16.03 -2.18
CA ARG A 61 -5.32 17.08 -3.18
C ARG A 61 -6.81 17.29 -3.46
N ASN A 62 -7.58 16.23 -3.57
CA ASN A 62 -8.94 16.27 -4.12
C ASN A 62 -10.04 16.01 -3.08
N GLY A 63 -9.69 15.43 -1.90
CA GLY A 63 -10.66 14.89 -0.95
C GLY A 63 -10.84 15.67 0.33
N LEU A 64 -9.92 16.57 0.74
CA LEU A 64 -9.93 17.19 2.07
C LEU A 64 -11.23 17.94 2.38
N HIS A 65 -11.87 18.52 1.39
CA HIS A 65 -13.14 19.25 1.53
C HIS A 65 -14.37 18.41 1.15
N HIS A 66 -14.17 17.14 0.74
CA HIS A 66 -15.26 16.29 0.30
C HIS A 66 -16.15 15.87 1.48
N ARG A 67 -17.41 16.29 1.45
CA ARG A 67 -18.37 16.01 2.52
C ARG A 67 -18.57 14.51 2.71
N GLY A 68 -18.35 14.03 3.94
CA GLY A 68 -18.47 12.60 4.27
C GLY A 68 -17.32 11.75 3.75
N LEU A 69 -16.12 12.34 3.54
CA LEU A 69 -14.91 11.60 3.18
C LEU A 69 -14.74 10.37 4.08
N PHE A 70 -14.48 9.21 3.50
CA PHE A 70 -14.43 7.88 4.13
C PHE A 70 -15.77 7.29 4.61
N ARG A 71 -16.79 8.10 4.87
CA ARG A 71 -18.12 7.63 5.27
C ARG A 71 -18.97 7.19 4.08
N LEU A 72 -18.85 7.93 2.97
CA LEU A 72 -19.51 7.57 1.72
C LEU A 72 -18.72 6.47 1.01
N CYS A 73 -19.42 5.45 0.53
CA CYS A 73 -18.80 4.37 -0.23
C CYS A 73 -18.70 4.75 -1.71
N GLY A 74 -17.57 4.43 -2.33
CA GLY A 74 -17.40 4.52 -3.77
C GLY A 74 -18.06 3.37 -4.52
N SER A 75 -17.94 3.39 -5.84
CA SER A 75 -18.42 2.31 -6.71
C SER A 75 -17.67 1.01 -6.42
N VAL A 76 -18.40 -0.04 -6.03
CA VAL A 76 -17.82 -1.37 -5.78
C VAL A 76 -17.14 -1.93 -7.05
N ALA A 77 -17.78 -1.75 -8.22
CA ALA A 77 -17.23 -2.22 -9.49
C ALA A 77 -15.90 -1.50 -9.82
N ARG A 78 -15.85 -0.17 -9.63
CA ARG A 78 -14.65 0.61 -9.90
C ARG A 78 -13.53 0.33 -8.89
N THR A 79 -13.87 0.18 -7.62
CA THR A 79 -12.93 -0.25 -6.57
C THR A 79 -12.28 -1.57 -6.94
N ARG A 80 -13.07 -2.56 -7.38
CA ARG A 80 -12.56 -3.87 -7.81
C ARG A 80 -11.66 -3.76 -9.05
N GLN A 81 -12.07 -2.97 -10.05
CA GLN A 81 -11.31 -2.76 -11.28
C GLN A 81 -9.93 -2.14 -11.01
N LEU A 82 -9.88 -1.03 -10.24
CA LEU A 82 -8.63 -0.36 -9.92
C LEU A 82 -7.70 -1.25 -9.08
N ARG A 83 -8.25 -1.97 -8.11
CA ARG A 83 -7.52 -2.98 -7.34
C ARG A 83 -6.89 -4.03 -8.24
N GLN A 84 -7.66 -4.65 -9.13
CA GLN A 84 -7.16 -5.69 -10.05
C GLN A 84 -6.01 -5.17 -10.91
N ARG A 85 -6.10 -3.95 -11.42
CA ARG A 85 -5.04 -3.36 -12.23
C ARG A 85 -3.75 -3.19 -11.43
N TRP A 86 -3.81 -2.70 -10.19
CA TRP A 86 -2.65 -2.64 -9.31
C TRP A 86 -2.07 -4.02 -9.00
N ASP A 87 -2.92 -5.02 -8.75
CA ASP A 87 -2.50 -6.40 -8.49
C ASP A 87 -1.86 -7.07 -9.73
N HIS A 88 -2.14 -6.56 -10.94
CA HIS A 88 -1.46 -6.97 -12.18
C HIS A 88 -0.21 -6.13 -12.48
N GLY A 89 0.15 -5.20 -11.61
CA GLY A 89 1.31 -4.32 -11.79
C GLY A 89 1.10 -3.23 -12.83
N GLU A 90 -0.15 -2.93 -13.18
CA GLU A 90 -0.48 -1.84 -14.09
C GLU A 90 -0.34 -0.49 -13.38
N ARG A 91 0.08 0.52 -14.16
CA ARG A 91 0.05 1.91 -13.67
C ARG A 91 -1.39 2.42 -13.67
N VAL A 92 -1.88 2.85 -12.53
CA VAL A 92 -3.18 3.50 -12.36
C VAL A 92 -2.97 5.00 -12.20
N ASP A 93 -3.60 5.79 -13.05
CA ASP A 93 -3.62 7.24 -12.93
C ASP A 93 -4.89 7.69 -12.22
N LEU A 94 -4.78 7.94 -10.92
CA LEU A 94 -5.94 8.30 -10.09
C LEU A 94 -6.52 9.67 -10.45
N GLU A 95 -5.76 10.59 -11.04
CA GLU A 95 -6.27 11.90 -11.46
C GLU A 95 -7.23 11.78 -12.65
N LEU A 96 -6.99 10.81 -13.53
CA LEU A 96 -7.85 10.56 -14.69
C LEU A 96 -8.97 9.55 -14.39
N GLU A 97 -8.70 8.58 -13.53
CA GLU A 97 -9.55 7.40 -13.37
C GLU A 97 -10.21 7.31 -12.00
N GLY A 98 -9.71 8.06 -11.01
CA GLY A 98 -10.20 8.02 -9.63
C GLY A 98 -11.39 8.96 -9.40
N ASP A 99 -12.17 8.64 -8.39
CA ASP A 99 -13.07 9.57 -7.73
C ASP A 99 -12.86 9.46 -6.22
N VAL A 100 -13.12 10.53 -5.48
CA VAL A 100 -12.82 10.60 -4.05
C VAL A 100 -13.44 9.45 -3.24
N PRO A 101 -14.73 9.09 -3.39
CA PRO A 101 -15.33 7.99 -2.64
C PRO A 101 -14.72 6.63 -2.98
N THR A 102 -14.39 6.37 -4.24
CA THR A 102 -13.77 5.12 -4.69
C THR A 102 -12.36 4.97 -4.13
N VAL A 103 -11.52 6.02 -4.23
CA VAL A 103 -10.16 5.99 -3.69
C VAL A 103 -10.16 5.90 -2.16
N ALA A 104 -11.09 6.58 -1.48
CA ALA A 104 -11.29 6.45 -0.04
C ALA A 104 -11.67 5.00 0.37
N SER A 105 -12.48 4.32 -0.45
CA SER A 105 -12.84 2.92 -0.25
C SER A 105 -11.65 1.98 -0.48
N LEU A 106 -10.83 2.25 -1.50
CA LEU A 106 -9.60 1.50 -1.79
C LEU A 106 -8.58 1.64 -0.67
N LEU A 107 -8.39 2.83 -0.13
CA LEU A 107 -7.49 3.07 1.00
C LEU A 107 -7.88 2.22 2.22
N LYS A 108 -9.15 2.23 2.60
CA LYS A 108 -9.66 1.39 3.69
C LYS A 108 -9.50 -0.11 3.39
N LEU A 109 -9.73 -0.52 2.15
CA LEU A 109 -9.58 -1.90 1.70
C LEU A 109 -8.13 -2.37 1.81
N PHE A 110 -7.18 -1.56 1.32
CA PHE A 110 -5.76 -1.85 1.42
C PHE A 110 -5.33 -2.11 2.86
N LEU A 111 -5.73 -1.25 3.78
CA LEU A 111 -5.40 -1.38 5.20
C LEU A 111 -6.00 -2.65 5.81
N ARG A 112 -7.27 -2.97 5.52
CA ARG A 112 -7.98 -4.14 6.04
C ARG A 112 -7.50 -5.48 5.46
N GLU A 113 -6.88 -5.46 4.30
CA GLU A 113 -6.37 -6.69 3.67
C GLU A 113 -4.91 -6.97 4.02
N LEU A 114 -4.24 -6.11 4.78
CA LEU A 114 -2.90 -6.41 5.26
C LEU A 114 -2.94 -7.70 6.10
N PRO A 115 -2.11 -8.72 5.80
CA PRO A 115 -2.08 -9.97 6.55
C PRO A 115 -1.70 -9.78 8.03
N VAL A 116 -0.91 -8.74 8.31
CA VAL A 116 -0.57 -8.28 9.65
C VAL A 116 -1.07 -6.84 9.76
N PRO A 117 -1.87 -6.50 10.78
CA PRO A 117 -2.36 -5.15 11.00
C PRO A 117 -1.21 -4.15 11.13
N ILE A 118 -1.46 -2.86 10.80
CA ILE A 118 -0.46 -1.80 11.02
C ILE A 118 -0.04 -1.75 12.49
N VAL A 119 -1.00 -1.91 13.42
CA VAL A 119 -0.72 -2.10 14.85
C VAL A 119 -0.83 -3.59 15.17
N PRO A 120 0.30 -4.31 15.32
CA PRO A 120 0.29 -5.75 15.56
C PRO A 120 -0.35 -6.10 16.92
N GLU A 121 -0.88 -7.31 17.02
CA GLU A 121 -1.67 -7.74 18.18
C GLU A 121 -0.95 -7.60 19.54
N PRO A 122 0.35 -7.89 19.71
CA PRO A 122 1.03 -7.71 20.98
C PRO A 122 0.96 -6.26 21.49
N GLN A 123 1.18 -5.29 20.60
CA GLN A 123 1.13 -3.87 20.91
C GLN A 123 -0.30 -3.38 21.16
N ARG A 124 -1.26 -3.88 20.39
CA ARG A 124 -2.68 -3.59 20.60
C ARG A 124 -3.15 -4.00 22.00
N LYS A 125 -2.81 -5.20 22.45
CA LYS A 125 -3.15 -5.69 23.80
C LYS A 125 -2.59 -4.80 24.89
N GLN A 126 -1.34 -4.35 24.74
CA GLN A 126 -0.72 -3.45 25.72
C GLN A 126 -1.39 -2.07 25.77
N LEU A 127 -1.81 -1.53 24.62
CA LEU A 127 -2.52 -0.25 24.56
C LEU A 127 -3.90 -0.32 25.23
N VAL A 128 -4.64 -1.42 25.03
CA VAL A 128 -5.97 -1.61 25.62
C VAL A 128 -5.93 -1.83 27.14
N LEU A 129 -4.92 -2.55 27.64
CA LEU A 129 -4.81 -2.89 29.07
C LEU A 129 -4.48 -1.69 29.96
N ARG A 130 -3.95 -0.59 29.42
CA ARG A 130 -3.46 0.57 30.17
C ARG A 130 -4.31 1.84 30.03
N SER A 131 -5.54 1.74 29.52
CA SER A 131 -6.35 2.90 29.14
C SER A 131 -7.17 3.52 30.29
N ALA A 132 -6.70 3.53 31.53
CA ALA A 132 -7.44 4.09 32.65
C ALA A 132 -7.33 5.63 32.76
N ASP A 133 -6.24 6.24 32.27
CA ASP A 133 -6.01 7.69 32.24
C ASP A 133 -5.31 8.09 30.93
N VAL A 134 -5.65 9.28 30.41
CA VAL A 134 -5.08 9.84 29.16
C VAL A 134 -3.57 10.06 29.27
N ALA A 135 -3.06 10.47 30.44
CA ALA A 135 -1.64 10.67 30.66
C ALA A 135 -0.87 9.34 30.64
N GLU A 136 -1.40 8.32 31.33
CA GLU A 136 -0.85 6.97 31.34
C GLU A 136 -0.92 6.34 29.92
N MET A 137 -2.00 6.59 29.19
CA MET A 137 -2.16 6.12 27.81
C MET A 137 -1.10 6.74 26.90
N ASN A 138 -0.83 8.04 27.00
CA ASN A 138 0.18 8.71 26.22
C ASN A 138 1.59 8.20 26.51
N GLN A 139 1.90 7.94 27.80
CA GLN A 139 3.18 7.36 28.21
C GLN A 139 3.32 5.93 27.65
N SER A 140 2.29 5.11 27.85
CA SER A 140 2.24 3.74 27.34
C SER A 140 2.36 3.69 25.82
N LEU A 141 1.70 4.61 25.09
CA LEU A 141 1.81 4.70 23.64
C LEU A 141 3.26 4.96 23.20
N ARG A 142 3.95 5.90 23.85
CA ARG A 142 5.36 6.21 23.55
C ARG A 142 6.29 5.01 23.80
N GLU A 143 6.12 4.33 24.94
CA GLU A 143 6.88 3.15 25.28
C GLU A 143 6.64 1.99 24.32
N ASN A 144 5.38 1.79 23.90
CA ASN A 144 5.02 0.75 22.95
C ASN A 144 5.51 1.03 21.53
N LEU A 145 5.51 2.28 21.09
CA LEU A 145 6.01 2.66 19.75
C LEU A 145 7.48 2.26 19.55
N CYS A 146 8.29 2.24 20.61
CA CYS A 146 9.68 1.77 20.53
C CYS A 146 9.83 0.28 20.19
N HIS A 147 8.76 -0.50 20.31
CA HIS A 147 8.76 -1.95 20.03
C HIS A 147 8.05 -2.30 18.72
N PHE A 148 7.60 -1.30 17.96
CA PHE A 148 7.01 -1.53 16.65
C PHE A 148 8.11 -1.77 15.59
N PRO A 149 7.85 -2.60 14.58
CA PRO A 149 8.71 -2.63 13.41
C PRO A 149 8.77 -1.25 12.75
N ASP A 150 9.93 -0.82 12.29
CA ASP A 150 10.15 0.50 11.69
C ASP A 150 9.20 0.79 10.52
N ILE A 151 8.92 -0.25 9.71
CA ILE A 151 8.01 -0.15 8.59
C ILE A 151 6.58 0.18 9.03
N ASN A 152 6.11 -0.43 10.11
CA ASN A 152 4.76 -0.21 10.67
C ASN A 152 4.65 1.21 11.24
N ILE A 153 5.67 1.70 11.98
CA ILE A 153 5.71 3.08 12.49
C ILE A 153 5.67 4.07 11.32
N THR A 154 6.47 3.83 10.29
CA THR A 154 6.56 4.72 9.13
C THR A 154 5.20 4.84 8.44
N VAL A 155 4.54 3.70 8.15
CA VAL A 155 3.23 3.67 7.50
C VAL A 155 2.15 4.28 8.41
N LEU A 156 2.15 3.95 9.72
CA LEU A 156 1.22 4.51 10.69
C LEU A 156 1.35 6.03 10.79
N SER A 157 2.58 6.54 10.94
CA SER A 157 2.86 7.97 11.02
C SER A 157 2.40 8.71 9.78
N TYR A 158 2.67 8.16 8.60
CA TYR A 158 2.23 8.72 7.32
C TYR A 158 0.70 8.83 7.25
N LEU A 159 0.01 7.75 7.63
CA LEU A 159 -1.45 7.71 7.66
C LEU A 159 -2.03 8.71 8.67
N ILE A 160 -1.51 8.76 9.90
CA ILE A 160 -1.98 9.68 10.96
C ILE A 160 -1.75 11.14 10.56
N CYS A 161 -0.60 11.48 9.95
CA CYS A 161 -0.36 12.82 9.42
C CYS A 161 -1.41 13.23 8.38
N PHE A 162 -1.78 12.32 7.47
CA PHE A 162 -2.85 12.57 6.51
C PHE A 162 -4.21 12.73 7.20
N LEU A 163 -4.60 11.81 8.09
CA LEU A 163 -5.87 11.88 8.82
C LEU A 163 -6.00 13.15 9.69
N SER A 164 -4.88 13.65 10.23
CA SER A 164 -4.85 14.93 10.95
C SER A 164 -5.20 16.11 10.04
N ARG A 165 -4.72 16.10 8.79
CA ARG A 165 -5.12 17.12 7.80
C ARG A 165 -6.61 17.01 7.44
N VAL A 166 -7.12 15.79 7.28
CA VAL A 166 -8.57 15.57 7.07
C VAL A 166 -9.38 16.13 8.24
N ALA A 167 -8.99 15.85 9.48
CA ALA A 167 -9.65 16.36 10.68
C ALA A 167 -9.60 17.89 10.78
N ALA A 168 -8.52 18.52 10.37
CA ALA A 168 -8.39 19.99 10.33
C ALA A 168 -9.42 20.65 9.41
N HIS A 169 -9.96 19.94 8.42
CA HIS A 169 -10.99 20.39 7.51
C HIS A 169 -12.41 19.90 7.90
N SER A 170 -12.60 19.49 9.15
CA SER A 170 -13.86 18.87 9.64
C SER A 170 -15.08 19.77 9.48
N GLN A 171 -14.94 21.07 9.44
CA GLN A 171 -16.04 22.00 9.18
C GLN A 171 -16.63 21.84 7.77
N SER A 172 -15.81 21.50 6.78
CA SER A 172 -16.27 21.31 5.39
C SER A 172 -16.59 19.84 5.09
N ASN A 173 -15.75 18.92 5.51
CA ASN A 173 -15.90 17.50 5.18
C ASN A 173 -16.77 16.71 6.18
N HIS A 174 -17.10 17.29 7.35
CA HIS A 174 -17.84 16.65 8.44
C HIS A 174 -17.18 15.39 9.01
N MET A 175 -15.84 15.34 9.00
CA MET A 175 -15.06 14.22 9.51
C MET A 175 -14.15 14.67 10.67
N PRO A 176 -14.71 14.89 11.88
CA PRO A 176 -13.90 15.12 13.07
C PRO A 176 -13.11 13.87 13.48
N VAL A 177 -12.19 14.03 14.42
CA VAL A 177 -11.27 12.96 14.87
C VAL A 177 -12.04 11.71 15.30
N GLU A 178 -13.14 11.86 16.00
CA GLU A 178 -13.96 10.75 16.53
C GLU A 178 -14.55 9.89 15.39
N ASN A 179 -15.01 10.54 14.31
CA ASN A 179 -15.53 9.84 13.14
C ASN A 179 -14.41 9.09 12.40
N LEU A 180 -13.25 9.73 12.25
CA LEU A 180 -12.07 9.10 11.64
C LEU A 180 -11.59 7.92 12.48
N ALA A 181 -11.52 8.05 13.81
CA ALA A 181 -11.16 6.97 14.71
C ALA A 181 -12.11 5.77 14.60
N THR A 182 -13.43 6.02 14.52
CA THR A 182 -14.44 4.97 14.33
C THR A 182 -14.26 4.21 13.01
N ILE A 183 -13.89 4.91 11.93
CA ILE A 183 -13.71 4.30 10.60
C ILE A 183 -12.37 3.59 10.48
N PHE A 184 -11.29 4.22 10.95
CA PHE A 184 -9.93 3.70 10.75
C PHE A 184 -9.46 2.76 11.85
N GLY A 185 -10.05 2.81 13.06
CA GLY A 185 -9.74 1.87 14.13
C GLY A 185 -9.79 0.42 13.66
N PRO A 186 -10.95 -0.05 13.11
CA PRO A 186 -11.03 -1.41 12.56
C PRO A 186 -10.06 -1.71 11.40
N CYS A 187 -9.56 -0.70 10.70
CA CYS A 187 -8.61 -0.88 9.58
C CYS A 187 -7.16 -0.96 10.05
N ILE A 188 -6.84 -0.37 11.20
CA ILE A 188 -5.48 -0.25 11.75
C ILE A 188 -5.20 -1.36 12.76
N PHE A 189 -6.21 -1.74 13.54
CA PHE A 189 -6.06 -2.70 14.64
C PHE A 189 -6.57 -4.12 14.30
N GLN A 190 -7.40 -4.30 13.29
CA GLN A 190 -8.04 -5.55 12.83
C GLN A 190 -8.43 -6.53 13.93
#